data_3014ff5f8a94e555e9bb3d8d764048bb
#
_entry.id   3014ff5f8a94e555e9bb3d8d764048bb
#
_cell.length_a   1.000
_cell.length_b   1.000
_cell.length_c   1.000
_cell.angle_alpha   90.00
_cell.angle_beta   90.00
_cell.angle_gamma   90.00
#
_symmetry.space_group_name_H-M   'P 1'
#
loop_
_entity.id
_entity.type
_entity.pdbx_description
1 polymer ?
#
loop_
_entity_poly.entity_id
_entity_poly.type
_entity_poly.pdbx_seq_one_letter_code
_entity_poly.pdbx_strand_id
1 'polypeptide(L)' 'SRQDIDVPVIENSSLIVFDEAAYHAAIKRSMELRRDGVNTQMVLKDKNKTKEDYASYAVDNRINRVEFIEE' A
#
# COMPACT_ATOMS: atom_id res chain seq x y z
N SER A 1 -16.20 3.95 -30.46
CA SER A 1 -16.04 4.04 -29.97
C SER A 1 -15.94 3.71 -28.98
N ARG A 2 -15.56 3.64 -28.44
CA ARG A 2 -15.35 3.36 -27.45
C ARG A 2 -15.36 4.06 -26.62
N GLN A 3 -15.36 4.13 -25.96
CA GLN A 3 -15.29 4.64 -25.11
C GLN A 3 -14.90 4.59 -24.22
N ASP A 4 -14.44 4.82 -23.90
CA ASP A 4 -13.83 4.85 -23.08
C ASP A 4 -14.08 5.27 -22.11
N ILE A 5 -14.16 5.04 -21.63
CA ILE A 5 -14.41 5.24 -20.67
C ILE A 5 -13.79 5.54 -19.80
N ASP A 6 -13.74 6.10 -19.39
CA ASP A 6 -13.23 6.72 -18.55
C ASP A 6 -13.41 6.35 -17.31
N VAL A 7 -13.34 5.29 -17.17
CA VAL A 7 -13.19 4.74 -16.00
C VAL A 7 -12.06 5.24 -15.38
N PRO A 8 -12.14 5.78 -14.28
CA PRO A 8 -11.05 6.19 -13.56
C PRO A 8 -10.24 5.00 -13.37
N VAL A 9 -9.17 5.10 -13.84
CA VAL A 9 -8.19 4.16 -13.68
C VAL A 9 -8.02 4.00 -12.25
N ILE A 10 -8.23 2.83 -11.80
CA ILE A 10 -7.90 2.51 -10.48
C ILE A 10 -6.43 2.55 -10.43
N GLU A 11 -5.92 3.51 -9.77
CA GLU A 11 -4.52 3.61 -9.61
C GLU A 11 -4.01 2.38 -8.93
N ASN A 12 -2.99 1.82 -9.47
CA ASN A 12 -2.29 0.74 -8.84
C ASN A 12 -1.59 1.32 -7.62
N SER A 13 -2.04 0.94 -6.44
CA SER A 13 -1.54 1.53 -5.21
C SER A 13 -1.34 0.47 -4.15
N SER A 14 -0.45 0.75 -3.20
CA SER A 14 -0.13 -0.19 -2.15
C SER A 14 0.17 0.57 -0.86
N LEU A 15 -0.24 0.00 0.25
CA LEU A 15 0.12 0.47 1.58
C LEU A 15 1.05 -0.58 2.18
N ILE A 16 2.27 -0.15 2.53
CA ILE A 16 3.21 -1.03 3.20
C ILE A 16 3.15 -0.71 4.68
N VAL A 17 2.75 -1.70 5.47
CA VAL A 17 2.70 -1.58 6.92
C VAL A 17 3.88 -2.38 7.46
N PHE A 18 4.79 -1.75 8.15
CA PHE A 18 6.01 -2.41 8.58
C PHE A 18 6.27 -2.17 10.05
N ASP A 19 6.98 -3.10 10.70
CA ASP A 19 7.45 -2.85 12.06
C ASP A 19 8.86 -2.26 11.98
N GLU A 20 9.30 -1.73 13.10
CA GLU A 20 10.56 -0.99 13.14
C GLU A 20 11.74 -1.85 12.68
N ALA A 21 11.74 -3.12 13.07
CA ALA A 21 12.84 -4.02 12.71
C ALA A 21 12.87 -4.32 11.22
N ALA A 22 11.76 -4.15 10.52
CA ALA A 22 11.66 -4.45 9.10
C ALA A 22 11.78 -3.20 8.22
N TYR A 23 12.28 -2.11 8.76
CA TYR A 23 12.32 -0.84 8.04
C TYR A 23 13.06 -0.95 6.71
N HIS A 24 14.25 -1.58 6.72
CA HIS A 24 15.03 -1.69 5.49
C HIS A 24 14.34 -2.55 4.45
N ALA A 25 13.71 -3.64 4.89
CA ALA A 25 12.97 -4.49 3.97
C ALA A 25 11.77 -3.74 3.39
N ALA A 26 11.13 -2.91 4.21
CA ALA A 26 9.99 -2.12 3.75
C ALA A 26 10.43 -1.10 2.70
N ILE A 27 11.55 -0.43 2.93
CA ILE A 27 12.07 0.54 1.96
C ILE A 27 12.39 -0.16 0.64
N LYS A 28 13.06 -1.30 0.71
CA LYS A 28 13.40 -2.03 -0.49
C LYS A 28 12.15 -2.41 -1.28
N ARG A 29 11.13 -2.89 -0.56
CA ARG A 29 9.89 -3.27 -1.21
C ARG A 29 9.19 -2.07 -1.83
N SER A 30 9.18 -0.93 -1.13
CA SER A 30 8.53 0.26 -1.65
C SER A 30 9.23 0.75 -2.92
N MET A 31 10.54 0.63 -2.97
CA MET A 31 11.29 1.03 -4.15
C MET A 31 10.96 0.13 -5.34
N GLU A 32 10.82 -1.17 -5.10
CA GLU A 32 10.41 -2.10 -6.15
C GLU A 32 9.04 -1.73 -6.72
N LEU A 33 8.10 -1.47 -5.82
CA LEU A 33 6.74 -1.14 -6.24
C LEU A 33 6.71 0.17 -7.01
N ARG A 34 7.43 1.18 -6.53
CA ARG A 34 7.45 2.47 -7.21
C ARG A 34 8.10 2.37 -8.58
N ARG A 35 9.12 1.53 -8.71
CA ARG A 35 9.75 1.30 -10.01
C ARG A 35 8.75 0.73 -10.99
N ASP A 36 7.81 -0.07 -10.50
CA ASP A 36 6.78 -0.68 -11.34
C ASP A 36 5.56 0.21 -11.52
N GLY A 37 5.65 1.46 -11.07
CA GLY A 37 4.55 2.40 -11.26
C GLY A 37 3.46 2.31 -10.22
N VAL A 38 3.72 1.64 -9.08
CA VAL A 38 2.73 1.52 -8.03
C VAL A 38 2.87 2.70 -7.08
N ASN A 39 1.77 3.39 -6.86
CA ASN A 39 1.75 4.49 -5.89
C ASN A 39 1.81 3.87 -4.49
N THR A 40 2.92 4.07 -3.79
CA THR A 40 3.19 3.32 -2.57
C THR A 40 3.30 4.25 -1.38
N GLN A 41 2.62 3.88 -0.31
CA GLN A 41 2.64 4.60 0.95
C GLN A 41 3.19 3.65 2.02
N MET A 42 4.02 4.16 2.91
CA MET A 42 4.60 3.37 3.98
C MET A 42 4.11 3.88 5.32
N VAL A 43 3.79 2.97 6.23
CA VAL A 43 3.36 3.37 7.57
C VAL A 43 3.94 2.39 8.58
N LEU A 44 4.43 2.94 9.68
CA LEU A 44 4.92 2.13 10.79
C LEU A 44 3.73 1.54 11.53
N LYS A 45 3.78 0.23 11.76
CA LYS A 45 2.67 -0.45 12.41
C LYS A 45 2.50 0.04 13.84
N ASP A 46 1.26 0.40 14.15
CA ASP A 46 0.89 0.83 15.49
C ASP A 46 0.47 -0.42 16.27
N LYS A 47 1.01 -0.59 17.47
CA LYS A 47 0.70 -1.75 18.30
C LYS A 47 -0.78 -1.83 18.64
N ASN A 48 -1.47 -0.72 18.65
CA ASN A 48 -2.87 -0.68 19.04
C ASN A 48 -3.82 -0.90 17.86
N LYS A 49 -3.29 -1.14 16.67
CA LYS A 49 -4.11 -1.34 15.49
C LYS A 49 -3.97 -2.75 14.97
N THR A 50 -5.07 -3.27 14.46
CA THR A 50 -5.11 -4.61 13.89
C THR A 50 -4.89 -4.53 12.40
N LYS A 51 -4.71 -5.69 11.78
CA LYS A 51 -4.60 -5.75 10.32
C LYS A 51 -5.88 -5.24 9.67
N GLU A 52 -7.03 -5.50 10.29
CA GLU A 52 -8.30 -5.00 9.77
C GLU A 52 -8.36 -3.48 9.79
N ASP A 53 -7.74 -2.85 10.78
CA ASP A 53 -7.70 -1.39 10.82
C ASP A 53 -6.97 -0.84 9.60
N TYR A 54 -5.87 -1.47 9.22
CA TYR A 54 -5.12 -1.03 8.04
C TYR A 54 -5.86 -1.34 6.75
N ALA A 55 -6.57 -2.46 6.71
CA ALA A 55 -7.38 -2.78 5.55
C ALA A 55 -8.48 -1.75 5.36
N SER A 56 -9.12 -1.33 6.48
CA SER A 56 -10.17 -0.30 6.41
C SER A 56 -9.59 1.04 5.95
N TYR A 57 -8.42 1.39 6.47
CA TYR A 57 -7.75 2.60 6.04
C TYR A 57 -7.49 2.57 4.53
N ALA A 58 -7.03 1.43 4.03
CA ALA A 58 -6.73 1.30 2.62
C ALA A 58 -7.99 1.46 1.78
N VAL A 59 -9.09 0.83 2.19
CA VAL A 59 -10.35 0.96 1.47
C VAL A 59 -10.80 2.42 1.45
N ASP A 60 -10.74 3.08 2.61
CA ASP A 60 -11.19 4.47 2.72
C ASP A 60 -10.34 5.41 1.87
N ASN A 61 -9.10 5.06 1.64
CA ASN A 61 -8.17 5.89 0.89
C ASN A 61 -7.92 5.37 -0.53
N ARG A 62 -8.74 4.39 -0.96
CA ARG A 62 -8.69 3.84 -2.31
C ARG A 62 -7.33 3.25 -2.65
N ILE A 63 -6.71 2.65 -1.64
CA ILE A 63 -5.47 1.91 -1.82
C ILE A 63 -5.88 0.46 -2.05
N ASN A 64 -5.47 -0.12 -3.16
CA ASN A 64 -6.02 -1.42 -3.52
C ASN A 64 -5.19 -2.61 -3.05
N ARG A 65 -4.13 -2.38 -2.29
CA ARG A 65 -3.33 -3.48 -1.77
C ARG A 65 -2.65 -3.08 -0.47
N VAL A 66 -2.59 -4.01 0.48
CA VAL A 66 -1.88 -3.79 1.74
C VAL A 66 -0.87 -4.91 1.91
N GLU A 67 0.36 -4.56 2.18
CA GLU A 67 1.41 -5.54 2.45
C GLU A 67 1.94 -5.32 3.85
N PHE A 68 2.04 -6.40 4.62
CA PHE A 68 2.59 -6.33 5.97
C PHE A 68 3.98 -6.92 5.94
N ILE A 69 4.97 -6.12 6.32
CA ILE A 69 6.37 -6.55 6.30
C ILE A 69 6.87 -6.57 7.73
N GLU A 70 7.15 -7.77 8.22
CA GLU A 70 7.54 -7.98 9.60
C GLU A 70 8.81 -8.80 9.64
N GLU A 71 9.58 -8.58 10.68
CA GLU A 71 10.79 -9.36 10.88
C GLU A 71 10.51 -10.61 11.67
#